data_40f05d1d48cff3d5ba9311e8e8eda6b8
#
_entry.id   40f05d1d48cff3d5ba9311e8e8eda6b8
#
_cell.length_a   1.000
_cell.length_b   1.000
_cell.length_c   1.000
_cell.angle_alpha   90.00
_cell.angle_beta   90.00
_cell.angle_gamma   90.00
#
_symmetry.space_group_name_H-M   'P 1'
#
loop_
_entity.id
_entity.type
_entity.pdbx_description
1 polymer ?
#
loop_
_entity_poly.entity_id
_entity_poly.type
_entity_poly.pdbx_seq_one_letter_code
_entity_poly.pdbx_strand_id
1 'polypeptide(L)' 'MRMLDFFVFRDHLCIVFELLSVSVFDLLKENNYCGLSLNISRIIIEQILDAMRVVKEARLIHCDLKPENILFK' A
#
# COMPACT_ATOMS: atom_id res chain seq x y z
N MET A 1 0.49 -1.49 -7.87
CA MET A 1 1.93 -1.11 -7.95
C MET A 1 2.62 -2.03 -8.94
N ARG A 2 3.36 -1.46 -9.87
CA ARG A 2 3.98 -2.21 -10.97
C ARG A 2 5.44 -2.52 -10.66
N MET A 3 5.83 -3.79 -10.76
CA MET A 3 7.23 -4.20 -10.69
C MET A 3 7.90 -3.90 -12.03
N LEU A 4 9.00 -3.16 -12.01
CA LEU A 4 9.75 -2.75 -13.20
C LEU A 4 10.93 -3.67 -13.49
N ASP A 5 11.61 -4.14 -12.45
CA ASP A 5 12.81 -4.95 -12.58
C ASP A 5 13.10 -5.68 -11.27
N PHE A 6 14.02 -6.64 -11.32
CA PHE A 6 14.59 -7.28 -10.15
C PHE A 6 16.04 -7.71 -10.45
N PHE A 7 16.85 -7.75 -9.42
CA PHE A 7 18.25 -8.17 -9.53
C PHE A 7 18.79 -8.60 -8.16
N VAL A 8 19.94 -9.24 -8.16
CA VAL A 8 20.64 -9.61 -6.93
C VAL A 8 21.88 -8.72 -6.80
N PHE A 9 22.02 -8.06 -5.65
CA PHE A 9 23.15 -7.20 -5.34
C PHE A 9 23.63 -7.47 -3.92
N ARG A 10 24.92 -7.85 -3.78
CA ARG A 10 25.54 -8.19 -2.49
C ARG A 10 24.69 -9.17 -1.67
N ASP A 11 24.27 -10.27 -2.31
CA ASP A 11 23.43 -11.31 -1.73
C ASP A 11 22.02 -10.85 -1.28
N HIS A 12 21.57 -9.69 -1.76
CA HIS A 12 20.23 -9.20 -1.54
C HIS A 12 19.39 -9.28 -2.82
N LEU A 13 18.21 -9.81 -2.70
CA LEU A 13 17.24 -9.70 -3.79
C LEU A 13 16.66 -8.27 -3.78
N CYS A 14 16.88 -7.55 -4.87
CA CYS A 14 16.41 -6.19 -5.05
C CYS A 14 15.27 -6.19 -6.08
N ILE A 15 14.17 -5.56 -5.73
CA ILE A 15 13.02 -5.42 -6.62
C ILE A 15 12.78 -3.94 -6.87
N VAL A 16 12.64 -3.57 -8.14
CA VAL A 16 12.40 -2.20 -8.56
C VAL A 16 10.93 -2.03 -8.90
N PHE A 17 10.27 -1.09 -8.25
CA PHE A 17 8.87 -0.76 -8.48
C PHE A 17 8.72 0.66 -9.04
N GLU A 18 7.56 0.96 -9.60
CA GLU A 18 7.20 2.34 -9.91
C GLU A 18 7.22 3.17 -8.62
N LEU A 19 7.63 4.43 -8.74
CA LEU A 19 7.63 5.35 -7.61
C LEU A 19 6.21 5.83 -7.34
N LEU A 20 5.70 5.48 -6.17
CA LEU A 20 4.40 5.92 -5.71
C LEU A 20 4.52 7.19 -4.88
N SER A 21 3.39 7.80 -4.58
CA SER A 21 3.31 9.01 -3.78
C SER A 21 3.35 8.68 -2.27
N VAL A 22 2.84 9.58 -1.45
CA VAL A 22 2.81 9.43 0.02
C VAL A 22 1.91 8.27 0.44
N SER A 23 2.13 7.79 1.66
CA SER A 23 1.29 6.75 2.25
C SER A 23 0.07 7.33 2.95
N VAL A 24 -0.89 6.46 3.26
CA VAL A 24 -2.04 6.82 4.11
C VAL A 24 -1.56 7.28 5.49
N PHE A 25 -0.48 6.70 6.01
CA PHE A 25 0.12 7.14 7.26
C PHE A 25 0.57 8.61 7.19
N ASP A 26 1.23 9.00 6.10
CA ASP A 26 1.65 10.39 5.90
C ASP A 26 0.46 11.34 5.89
N LEU A 27 -0.63 10.96 5.28
CA LEU A 27 -1.87 11.73 5.26
C LEU A 27 -2.46 11.88 6.66
N LEU A 28 -2.47 10.81 7.45
CA LEU A 28 -2.93 10.84 8.84
C LEU A 28 -2.06 11.76 9.70
N LYS A 29 -0.75 11.71 9.49
CA LYS A 29 0.21 12.57 10.18
C LYS A 29 -0.01 14.04 9.85
N GLU A 30 -0.23 14.40 8.60
CA GLU A 30 -0.54 15.77 8.18
C GLU A 30 -1.82 16.29 8.84
N ASN A 31 -2.78 15.42 9.08
CA ASN A 31 -4.05 15.76 9.73
C ASN A 31 -3.98 15.61 11.25
N ASN A 32 -2.77 15.67 11.83
CA ASN A 32 -2.52 15.57 13.29
C ASN A 32 -3.12 14.33 13.94
N TYR A 33 -3.20 13.22 13.20
CA TYR A 33 -3.77 11.95 13.67
C TYR A 33 -5.24 12.06 14.12
N CYS A 34 -5.96 13.05 13.64
CA CYS A 34 -7.39 13.24 13.94
C CYS A 34 -8.31 12.39 13.06
N GLY A 35 -7.72 11.52 12.25
CA GLY A 35 -8.46 10.70 11.32
C GLY A 35 -8.73 11.39 9.98
N LEU A 36 -9.48 10.73 9.13
CA LEU A 36 -9.85 11.21 7.80
C LEU A 36 -11.36 11.35 7.71
N SER A 37 -11.84 12.19 6.77
CA SER A 37 -13.26 12.30 6.52
C SER A 37 -13.85 10.94 6.12
N LEU A 38 -15.12 10.72 6.42
CA LEU A 38 -15.80 9.48 6.10
C LEU A 38 -15.79 9.18 4.59
N ASN A 39 -15.91 10.21 3.76
CA ASN A 39 -15.91 10.05 2.30
C ASN A 39 -14.55 9.55 1.79
N ILE A 40 -13.47 10.15 2.27
CA ILE A 40 -12.10 9.73 1.90
C ILE A 40 -11.82 8.32 2.42
N SER A 41 -12.17 8.05 3.68
CA SER A 41 -11.99 6.73 4.27
C SER A 41 -12.72 5.64 3.49
N ARG A 42 -13.95 5.92 3.05
CA ARG A 42 -14.74 4.99 2.26
C ARG A 42 -14.07 4.64 0.94
N ILE A 43 -13.57 5.64 0.22
CA ILE A 43 -12.87 5.45 -1.06
C ILE A 43 -11.61 4.59 -0.86
N ILE A 44 -10.81 4.89 0.16
CA ILE A 44 -9.59 4.14 0.46
C ILE A 44 -9.90 2.69 0.82
N ILE A 45 -10.86 2.47 1.73
CA ILE A 45 -11.24 1.13 2.19
C ILE A 45 -11.82 0.29 1.04
N GLU A 46 -12.62 0.88 0.18
CA GLU A 46 -13.18 0.19 -0.99
C GLU A 46 -12.08 -0.36 -1.89
N GLN A 47 -11.07 0.45 -2.19
CA GLN A 47 -9.94 0.01 -3.01
C GLN A 47 -9.09 -1.05 -2.30
N ILE A 48 -8.90 -0.92 -1.00
CA ILE A 48 -8.17 -1.93 -0.20
C ILE A 48 -8.91 -3.26 -0.21
N LEU A 49 -10.23 -3.26 -0.04
CA LEU A 49 -11.03 -4.48 -0.07
C LEU A 49 -10.99 -5.15 -1.43
N ASP A 50 -11.02 -4.40 -2.52
CA ASP A 50 -10.86 -4.95 -3.86
C ASP A 50 -9.49 -5.61 -4.04
N ALA A 51 -8.43 -4.97 -3.58
CA ALA A 51 -7.07 -5.53 -3.62
C ALA A 51 -6.97 -6.79 -2.75
N MET A 52 -7.55 -6.78 -1.56
CA MET A 52 -7.52 -7.93 -0.66
C MET A 52 -8.32 -9.11 -1.20
N ARG A 53 -9.36 -8.87 -1.97
CA ARG A 53 -10.08 -9.93 -2.67
C ARG A 53 -9.17 -10.67 -3.63
N VAL A 54 -8.38 -9.95 -4.41
CA VAL A 54 -7.39 -10.54 -5.33
C VAL A 54 -6.35 -11.36 -4.56
N VAL A 55 -5.84 -10.82 -3.47
CA VAL A 55 -4.87 -11.52 -2.59
C VAL A 55 -5.46 -12.81 -2.05
N LYS A 56 -6.72 -12.78 -1.60
CA LYS A 56 -7.44 -13.98 -1.13
C LYS A 56 -7.60 -15.02 -2.22
N GLU A 57 -8.00 -14.60 -3.42
CA GLU A 57 -8.16 -15.50 -4.57
C GLU A 57 -6.82 -16.14 -4.97
N ALA A 58 -5.71 -15.42 -4.81
CA ALA A 58 -4.36 -15.94 -5.02
C ALA A 58 -3.86 -16.82 -3.87
N ARG A 59 -4.65 -17.01 -2.81
CA ARG A 59 -4.30 -17.79 -1.62
C ARG A 59 -3.04 -17.27 -0.92
N LEU A 60 -2.89 -15.96 -0.86
CA LEU A 60 -1.78 -15.29 -0.20
C LEU A 60 -2.26 -14.63 1.10
N ILE A 61 -1.36 -14.51 2.05
CA ILE A 61 -1.56 -13.75 3.28
C ILE A 61 -0.59 -12.57 3.26
N HIS A 62 -1.10 -11.35 3.40
CA HIS A 62 -0.28 -10.15 3.32
C HIS A 62 0.71 -10.04 4.50
N CYS A 63 0.22 -10.27 5.71
CA CYS A 63 0.97 -10.28 6.98
C CYS A 63 1.37 -8.89 7.54
N ASP A 64 1.25 -7.81 6.78
CA ASP A 64 1.69 -6.48 7.24
C ASP A 64 0.81 -5.36 6.69
N LEU A 65 -0.50 -5.56 6.71
CA LEU A 65 -1.44 -4.55 6.25
C LEU A 65 -1.57 -3.43 7.29
N LYS A 66 -1.16 -2.23 6.90
CA LYS A 66 -1.15 -1.05 7.77
C LYS A 66 -1.09 0.23 6.92
N PRO A 67 -1.46 1.41 7.49
CA PRO A 67 -1.46 2.67 6.73
C PRO A 67 -0.13 3.01 6.06
N GLU A 68 1.00 2.64 6.66
CA GLU A 68 2.34 2.88 6.09
C GLU A 68 2.56 2.12 4.79
N ASN A 69 1.85 1.00 4.58
CA ASN A 69 1.99 0.14 3.41
C ASN A 69 0.89 0.37 2.37
N ILE A 70 0.11 1.42 2.53
CA ILE A 70 -0.93 1.83 1.58
C ILE A 70 -0.49 3.18 1.01
N LEU A 71 -0.07 3.17 -0.25
CA LEU A 71 0.49 4.35 -0.91
C LEU A 71 -0.45 4.84 -2.01
N PHE A 72 -0.46 6.15 -2.19
CA PHE A 72 -1.18 6.78 -3.31
C PHE A 72 -0.35 6.71 -4.58
N LYS A 73 -1.05 6.70 -5.67
CA LYS A 73 -0.45 6.69 -6.99
C LYS A 73 -0.07 8.09 -7.49
#